data_ad550eff1cbc51015c999ecd3d7803ce
#
_entry.id   ad550eff1cbc51015c999ecd3d7803ce
#
_cell.length_a   1.000
_cell.length_b   1.000
_cell.length_c   1.000
_cell.angle_alpha   90.00
_cell.angle_beta   90.00
_cell.angle_gamma   90.00
#
_symmetry.space_group_name_H-M   'P 1'
#
loop_
_entity.id
_entity.type
_entity.pdbx_description
1 polymer ?
#
loop_
_entity_poly.entity_id
_entity_poly.type
_entity_poly.pdbx_seq_one_letter_code
_entity_poly.pdbx_strand_id
1 'polypeptide(L)'
;MIFQRTELLIGSENLNKLKNSHVIVFGVGGVGGFATEALIRAGIGEISIVDFDTVDITNLNRQIIALQSTIGKLKTSVMKERLLNINPNLIVHEYPCKFSKDNIDIFFKDKEYSYIVDAIDLVTCKLDLISIAKDKNIPIISSMGTGNKLNPTMLEVNDINKTSVCPLARVIRKELKNRGIKKLKVVYSKEEPKKPENLEGSREKKVNVGSISFVPSTAGLIIASEVIKDICNL
;
A
#
# COMPACT_ATOMS: atom_id res chain seq x y z
N MET A 1 -3.52 1.32 28.04
CA MET A 1 -4.22 1.73 26.79
C MET A 1 -3.35 1.33 25.61
N ILE A 2 -3.93 0.78 24.53
CA ILE A 2 -3.20 0.22 23.35
C ILE A 2 -2.21 1.23 22.75
N PHE A 3 -2.60 2.50 22.63
CA PHE A 3 -1.82 3.55 21.95
C PHE A 3 -1.05 4.49 22.87
N GLN A 4 -0.85 4.15 24.14
CA GLN A 4 -0.19 5.04 25.11
C GLN A 4 1.20 5.49 24.66
N ARG A 5 2.00 4.58 24.07
CA ARG A 5 3.35 4.93 23.59
C ARG A 5 3.32 5.81 22.34
N THR A 6 2.33 5.64 21.48
CA THR A 6 2.10 6.54 20.35
C THR A 6 1.71 7.93 20.85
N GLU A 7 0.78 8.01 21.80
CA GLU A 7 0.33 9.26 22.40
C GLU A 7 1.47 10.05 23.06
N LEU A 8 2.38 9.38 23.75
CA LEU A 8 3.56 10.03 24.33
C LEU A 8 4.48 10.66 23.27
N LEU A 9 4.49 10.13 22.06
CA LEU A 9 5.33 10.62 20.97
C LEU A 9 4.69 11.75 20.17
N ILE A 10 3.41 11.63 19.84
CA ILE A 10 2.71 12.57 18.92
C ILE A 10 1.68 13.47 19.62
N GLY A 11 1.40 13.25 20.90
CA GLY A 11 0.42 13.97 21.68
C GLY A 11 -1.02 13.45 21.51
N SER A 12 -1.89 13.78 22.46
CA SER A 12 -3.29 13.34 22.49
C SER A 12 -4.11 13.91 21.32
N GLU A 13 -3.85 15.16 20.91
CA GLU A 13 -4.55 15.79 19.78
C GLU A 13 -4.33 15.00 18.49
N ASN A 14 -3.08 14.69 18.16
CA ASN A 14 -2.75 13.94 16.95
C ASN A 14 -3.27 12.49 17.02
N LEU A 15 -3.19 11.84 18.19
CA LEU A 15 -3.79 10.52 18.37
C LEU A 15 -5.31 10.56 18.13
N ASN A 16 -6.01 11.62 18.55
CA ASN A 16 -7.43 11.78 18.27
C ASN A 16 -7.72 12.02 16.79
N LYS A 17 -6.85 12.76 16.05
CA LYS A 17 -6.95 12.87 14.58
C LYS A 17 -6.86 11.50 13.92
N LEU A 18 -5.90 10.66 14.34
CA LEU A 18 -5.75 9.30 13.81
C LEU A 18 -6.96 8.42 14.10
N LYS A 19 -7.48 8.45 15.33
CA LYS A 19 -8.68 7.68 15.71
C LYS A 19 -9.92 8.03 14.89
N ASN A 20 -10.03 9.27 14.45
CA ASN A 20 -11.14 9.76 13.63
C ASN A 20 -10.85 9.71 12.13
N SER A 21 -9.72 9.16 11.73
CA SER A 21 -9.33 9.07 10.32
C SER A 21 -9.74 7.74 9.70
N HIS A 22 -10.26 7.81 8.47
CA HIS A 22 -10.57 6.68 7.63
C HIS A 22 -9.56 6.59 6.49
N VAL A 23 -8.77 5.53 6.44
CA VAL A 23 -7.79 5.28 5.38
C VAL A 23 -8.25 4.14 4.49
N ILE A 24 -8.15 4.28 3.17
CA ILE A 24 -8.38 3.18 2.24
C ILE A 24 -7.07 2.70 1.64
N VAL A 25 -6.85 1.38 1.66
CA VAL A 25 -5.65 0.71 1.13
C VAL A 25 -6.03 -0.20 -0.02
N PHE A 26 -5.49 0.08 -1.18
CA PHE A 26 -5.65 -0.75 -2.37
C PHE A 26 -4.44 -1.66 -2.55
N GLY A 27 -4.68 -2.96 -2.43
CA GLY A 27 -3.67 -4.02 -2.41
C GLY A 27 -3.12 -4.30 -1.01
N VAL A 28 -3.35 -5.51 -0.48
CA VAL A 28 -2.82 -5.96 0.83
C VAL A 28 -1.74 -7.04 0.68
N GLY A 29 -0.93 -6.90 -0.36
CA GLY A 29 0.23 -7.75 -0.62
C GLY A 29 1.46 -7.40 0.23
N GLY A 30 2.66 -7.57 -0.36
CA GLY A 30 3.95 -7.38 0.35
C GLY A 30 4.20 -5.94 0.84
N VAL A 31 3.67 -4.94 0.18
CA VAL A 31 3.76 -3.52 0.60
C VAL A 31 2.54 -3.14 1.43
N GLY A 32 1.35 -3.28 0.83
CA GLY A 32 0.11 -2.81 1.46
C GLY A 32 -0.23 -3.52 2.76
N GLY A 33 0.10 -4.80 2.89
CA GLY A 33 -0.11 -5.53 4.14
C GLY A 33 0.66 -4.94 5.33
N PHE A 34 1.93 -4.59 5.14
CA PHE A 34 2.74 -3.94 6.17
C PHE A 34 2.30 -2.50 6.42
N ALA A 35 1.92 -1.76 5.35
CA ALA A 35 1.38 -0.42 5.51
C ALA A 35 0.09 -0.44 6.34
N THR A 36 -0.84 -1.34 6.03
CA THR A 36 -2.12 -1.50 6.73
C THR A 36 -1.91 -1.78 8.21
N GLU A 37 -1.07 -2.78 8.55
CA GLU A 37 -0.79 -3.10 9.95
C GLU A 37 -0.16 -1.93 10.70
N ALA A 38 0.82 -1.26 10.10
CA ALA A 38 1.50 -0.12 10.72
C ALA A 38 0.55 1.05 11.00
N LEU A 39 -0.39 1.34 10.08
CA LEU A 39 -1.42 2.36 10.27
C LEU A 39 -2.29 2.07 11.49
N ILE A 40 -2.74 0.82 11.64
CA ILE A 40 -3.58 0.44 12.79
C ILE A 40 -2.79 0.47 14.10
N ARG A 41 -1.54 0.02 14.09
CA ARG A 41 -0.65 0.12 15.27
C ARG A 41 -0.33 1.57 15.66
N ALA A 42 -0.38 2.51 14.72
CA ALA A 42 -0.21 3.94 14.99
C ALA A 42 -1.47 4.60 15.57
N GLY A 43 -2.67 4.03 15.37
CA GLY A 43 -3.90 4.53 15.96
C GLY A 43 -4.99 4.94 14.97
N ILE A 44 -4.89 4.61 13.68
CA ILE A 44 -5.99 4.80 12.72
C ILE A 44 -7.23 4.04 13.22
N GLY A 45 -8.37 4.71 13.26
CA GLY A 45 -9.61 4.18 13.84
C GLY A 45 -10.53 3.50 12.83
N GLU A 46 -10.39 3.79 11.53
CA GLU A 46 -11.21 3.21 10.48
C GLU A 46 -10.37 2.89 9.24
N ILE A 47 -10.55 1.71 8.66
CA ILE A 47 -9.80 1.29 7.49
C ILE A 47 -10.66 0.53 6.49
N SER A 48 -10.48 0.85 5.21
CA SER A 48 -10.99 0.08 4.08
C SER A 48 -9.84 -0.66 3.41
N ILE A 49 -9.99 -1.96 3.17
CA ILE A 49 -8.98 -2.81 2.51
C ILE A 49 -9.54 -3.42 1.25
N VAL A 50 -8.84 -3.25 0.14
CA VAL A 50 -9.25 -3.68 -1.20
C VAL A 50 -8.21 -4.62 -1.76
N ASP A 51 -8.58 -5.88 -1.98
CA ASP A 51 -7.74 -6.89 -2.64
C ASP A 51 -8.62 -8.02 -3.13
N PHE A 52 -8.39 -8.54 -4.32
CA PHE A 52 -9.23 -9.61 -4.90
C PHE A 52 -8.59 -11.00 -4.81
N ASP A 53 -7.32 -11.07 -4.37
CA ASP A 53 -6.57 -12.32 -4.33
C ASP A 53 -6.86 -13.16 -3.09
N THR A 54 -6.54 -14.44 -3.22
CA THR A 54 -6.31 -15.34 -2.08
C THR A 54 -4.82 -15.38 -1.71
N VAL A 55 -4.53 -15.83 -0.50
CA VAL A 55 -3.14 -16.08 -0.08
C VAL A 55 -2.61 -17.29 -0.85
N ASP A 56 -1.48 -17.10 -1.52
CA ASP A 56 -0.77 -18.14 -2.27
C ASP A 56 0.53 -18.54 -1.55
N ILE A 57 0.97 -19.78 -1.76
CA ILE A 57 2.21 -20.30 -1.16
C ILE A 57 3.43 -19.44 -1.52
N THR A 58 3.47 -18.84 -2.71
CA THR A 58 4.54 -17.94 -3.16
C THR A 58 4.54 -16.58 -2.46
N ASN A 59 3.51 -16.28 -1.67
CA ASN A 59 3.43 -15.06 -0.88
C ASN A 59 4.14 -15.16 0.48
N LEU A 60 4.40 -16.39 0.97
CA LEU A 60 4.97 -16.67 2.30
C LEU A 60 6.29 -15.95 2.54
N ASN A 61 7.07 -15.71 1.51
CA ASN A 61 8.39 -15.10 1.63
C ASN A 61 8.36 -13.59 1.95
N ARG A 62 7.17 -12.89 1.79
CA ARG A 62 7.15 -11.42 1.89
C ARG A 62 5.84 -10.79 2.32
N GLN A 63 4.72 -11.50 2.34
CA GLN A 63 3.42 -10.93 2.72
C GLN A 63 3.09 -11.30 4.17
N ILE A 64 2.82 -10.29 5.01
CA ILE A 64 2.61 -10.46 6.46
C ILE A 64 1.40 -11.34 6.80
N ILE A 65 0.41 -11.39 5.90
CA ILE A 65 -0.80 -12.20 6.04
C ILE A 65 -0.62 -13.65 5.59
N ALA A 66 0.49 -13.93 4.88
CA ALA A 66 0.73 -15.26 4.33
C ALA A 66 1.42 -16.16 5.36
N LEU A 67 0.69 -17.14 5.82
CA LEU A 67 1.11 -18.22 6.71
C LEU A 67 0.67 -19.55 6.11
N GLN A 68 1.27 -20.66 6.53
CA GLN A 68 0.82 -22.01 6.12
C GLN A 68 -0.68 -22.21 6.38
N SER A 69 -1.19 -21.67 7.50
CA SER A 69 -2.58 -21.77 7.92
C SER A 69 -3.55 -20.83 7.17
N THR A 70 -3.04 -19.89 6.39
CA THR A 70 -3.86 -18.90 5.68
C THR A 70 -3.89 -19.11 4.16
N ILE A 71 -3.10 -20.05 3.62
CA ILE A 71 -3.11 -20.38 2.18
C ILE A 71 -4.52 -20.70 1.71
N GLY A 72 -4.92 -20.10 0.57
CA GLY A 72 -6.24 -20.25 -0.04
C GLY A 72 -7.33 -19.33 0.53
N LYS A 73 -7.12 -18.66 1.66
CA LYS A 73 -8.07 -17.68 2.22
C LYS A 73 -7.97 -16.33 1.51
N LEU A 74 -9.06 -15.57 1.46
CA LEU A 74 -9.07 -14.22 0.93
C LEU A 74 -8.10 -13.33 1.71
N LYS A 75 -7.25 -12.57 1.02
CA LYS A 75 -6.26 -11.67 1.65
C LYS A 75 -6.93 -10.64 2.53
N THR A 76 -8.06 -10.08 2.10
CA THR A 76 -8.81 -9.10 2.90
C THR A 76 -9.32 -9.68 4.20
N SER A 77 -9.87 -10.88 4.20
CA SER A 77 -10.41 -11.51 5.41
C SER A 77 -9.32 -11.87 6.40
N VAL A 78 -8.17 -12.40 5.93
CA VAL A 78 -7.00 -12.68 6.79
C VAL A 78 -6.45 -11.38 7.38
N MET A 79 -6.37 -10.31 6.57
CA MET A 79 -5.93 -9.01 7.07
C MET A 79 -6.89 -8.46 8.12
N LYS A 80 -8.20 -8.48 7.89
CA LYS A 80 -9.20 -8.02 8.86
C LYS A 80 -9.09 -8.75 10.20
N GLU A 81 -9.02 -10.08 10.19
CA GLU A 81 -8.85 -10.87 11.41
C GLU A 81 -7.60 -10.42 12.17
N ARG A 82 -6.48 -10.23 11.47
CA ARG A 82 -5.22 -9.76 12.03
C ARG A 82 -5.34 -8.37 12.64
N LEU A 83 -6.00 -7.43 11.96
CA LEU A 83 -6.16 -6.05 12.44
C LEU A 83 -7.06 -5.97 13.68
N LEU A 84 -8.14 -6.75 13.72
CA LEU A 84 -9.03 -6.82 14.88
C LEU A 84 -8.36 -7.45 16.11
N ASN A 85 -7.40 -8.36 15.91
CA ASN A 85 -6.54 -8.87 16.99
C ASN A 85 -5.53 -7.82 17.50
N ILE A 86 -5.22 -6.77 16.73
CA ILE A 86 -4.40 -5.64 17.17
C ILE A 86 -5.26 -4.60 17.89
N ASN A 87 -6.38 -4.22 17.29
CA ASN A 87 -7.33 -3.25 17.84
C ASN A 87 -8.78 -3.76 17.69
N PRO A 88 -9.38 -4.33 18.76
CA PRO A 88 -10.74 -4.85 18.71
C PRO A 88 -11.82 -3.79 18.41
N ASN A 89 -11.53 -2.51 18.61
CA ASN A 89 -12.46 -1.41 18.37
C ASN A 89 -12.30 -0.78 16.97
N LEU A 90 -11.45 -1.37 16.11
CA LEU A 90 -11.21 -0.88 14.75
C LEU A 90 -12.44 -1.12 13.87
N ILE A 91 -12.82 -0.11 13.08
CA ILE A 91 -13.82 -0.27 12.02
C ILE A 91 -13.11 -0.73 10.75
N VAL A 92 -13.45 -1.92 10.25
CA VAL A 92 -12.82 -2.52 9.06
C VAL A 92 -13.85 -2.81 7.99
N HIS A 93 -13.66 -2.20 6.82
CA HIS A 93 -14.44 -2.48 5.62
C HIS A 93 -13.62 -3.34 4.65
N GLU A 94 -14.17 -4.50 4.29
CA GLU A 94 -13.54 -5.43 3.35
C GLU A 94 -14.13 -5.30 1.96
N TYR A 95 -13.26 -5.22 0.97
CA TYR A 95 -13.64 -5.24 -0.44
C TYR A 95 -12.83 -6.34 -1.15
N PRO A 96 -13.32 -7.60 -1.14
CA PRO A 96 -12.66 -8.73 -1.81
C PRO A 96 -12.93 -8.69 -3.32
N CYS A 97 -12.60 -7.58 -3.95
CA CYS A 97 -12.81 -7.36 -5.37
C CYS A 97 -11.67 -6.53 -5.99
N LYS A 98 -11.51 -6.68 -7.30
CA LYS A 98 -10.55 -5.90 -8.06
C LYS A 98 -11.08 -4.49 -8.26
N PHE A 99 -10.24 -3.49 -8.00
CA PHE A 99 -10.53 -2.12 -8.36
C PHE A 99 -10.47 -1.91 -9.87
N SER A 100 -11.47 -1.25 -10.44
CA SER A 100 -11.53 -0.81 -11.83
C SER A 100 -12.37 0.47 -11.96
N LYS A 101 -12.35 1.10 -13.13
CA LYS A 101 -13.21 2.24 -13.41
C LYS A 101 -14.71 1.92 -13.31
N ASP A 102 -15.09 0.68 -13.61
CA ASP A 102 -16.49 0.26 -13.69
C ASP A 102 -17.12 0.08 -12.31
N ASN A 103 -16.31 0.01 -11.24
CA ASN A 103 -16.79 -0.21 -9.88
C ASN A 103 -16.36 0.87 -8.88
N ILE A 104 -16.02 2.07 -9.35
CA ILE A 104 -15.62 3.20 -8.52
C ILE A 104 -16.61 3.50 -7.39
N ASP A 105 -17.89 3.44 -7.68
CA ASP A 105 -18.95 3.76 -6.73
C ASP A 105 -18.96 2.82 -5.52
N ILE A 106 -18.52 1.58 -5.66
CA ILE A 106 -18.39 0.64 -4.54
C ILE A 106 -17.49 1.22 -3.44
N PHE A 107 -16.43 1.93 -3.85
CA PHE A 107 -15.41 2.46 -2.95
C PHE A 107 -15.68 3.91 -2.53
N PHE A 108 -16.23 4.75 -3.42
CA PHE A 108 -16.21 6.20 -3.25
C PHE A 108 -17.59 6.86 -3.16
N LYS A 109 -18.70 6.12 -3.41
CA LYS A 109 -20.04 6.67 -3.26
C LYS A 109 -20.40 6.77 -1.77
N ASP A 110 -20.78 7.96 -1.33
CA ASP A 110 -21.18 8.25 0.05
C ASP A 110 -20.16 7.85 1.12
N LYS A 111 -18.86 7.94 0.77
CA LYS A 111 -17.73 7.63 1.65
C LYS A 111 -16.69 8.73 1.61
N GLU A 112 -16.19 9.07 2.78
CA GLU A 112 -15.11 10.03 2.96
C GLU A 112 -13.85 9.32 3.45
N TYR A 113 -12.72 9.63 2.84
CA TYR A 113 -11.43 9.09 3.22
C TYR A 113 -10.47 10.21 3.56
N SER A 114 -9.78 10.07 4.68
CA SER A 114 -8.69 10.96 5.06
C SER A 114 -7.47 10.76 4.18
N TYR A 115 -7.27 9.54 3.65
CA TYR A 115 -6.09 9.21 2.86
C TYR A 115 -6.29 7.94 2.01
N ILE A 116 -5.63 7.90 0.84
CA ILE A 116 -5.55 6.72 -0.03
C ILE A 116 -4.13 6.18 -0.04
N VAL A 117 -3.97 4.88 0.21
CA VAL A 117 -2.72 4.14 0.01
C VAL A 117 -2.86 3.27 -1.24
N ASP A 118 -2.04 3.55 -2.23
CA ASP A 118 -1.97 2.79 -3.47
C ASP A 118 -0.78 1.82 -3.46
N ALA A 119 -1.07 0.55 -3.22
CA ALA A 119 -0.12 -0.56 -3.30
C ALA A 119 -0.49 -1.57 -4.41
N ILE A 120 -1.23 -1.11 -5.44
CA ILE A 120 -1.60 -1.90 -6.62
C ILE A 120 -0.36 -2.10 -7.51
N ASP A 121 -0.21 -3.28 -8.10
CA ASP A 121 0.84 -3.61 -9.08
C ASP A 121 0.42 -3.35 -10.55
N LEU A 122 -0.87 -3.41 -10.85
CA LEU A 122 -1.43 -3.18 -12.18
C LEU A 122 -1.40 -1.70 -12.55
N VAL A 123 -0.62 -1.36 -13.59
CA VAL A 123 -0.41 0.04 -14.03
C VAL A 123 -1.72 0.76 -14.36
N THR A 124 -2.64 0.11 -15.07
CA THR A 124 -3.93 0.72 -15.45
C THR A 124 -4.77 1.08 -14.24
N CYS A 125 -4.98 0.13 -13.32
CA CYS A 125 -5.74 0.37 -12.09
C CYS A 125 -5.09 1.44 -11.21
N LYS A 126 -3.75 1.41 -11.08
CA LYS A 126 -2.98 2.43 -10.37
C LYS A 126 -3.21 3.84 -10.94
N LEU A 127 -3.12 4.01 -12.26
CA LEU A 127 -3.34 5.29 -12.93
C LEU A 127 -4.78 5.80 -12.74
N ASP A 128 -5.75 4.92 -12.80
CA ASP A 128 -7.16 5.27 -12.62
C ASP A 128 -7.42 5.68 -11.17
N LEU A 129 -6.88 4.95 -10.19
CA LEU A 129 -6.98 5.32 -8.77
C LEU A 129 -6.36 6.69 -8.49
N ILE A 130 -5.18 6.96 -9.05
CA ILE A 130 -4.50 8.27 -8.90
C ILE A 130 -5.36 9.39 -9.50
N SER A 131 -5.98 9.18 -10.66
CA SER A 131 -6.86 10.17 -11.28
C SER A 131 -8.06 10.46 -10.39
N ILE A 132 -8.74 9.42 -9.88
CA ILE A 132 -9.89 9.56 -8.97
C ILE A 132 -9.51 10.28 -7.67
N ALA A 133 -8.36 9.95 -7.09
CA ALA A 133 -7.87 10.62 -5.88
C ALA A 133 -7.70 12.13 -6.12
N LYS A 134 -7.19 12.52 -7.29
CA LYS A 134 -7.03 13.92 -7.67
C LYS A 134 -8.37 14.62 -7.92
N ASP A 135 -9.27 13.98 -8.65
CA ASP A 135 -10.60 14.52 -8.93
C ASP A 135 -11.43 14.75 -7.67
N LYS A 136 -11.27 13.84 -6.69
CA LYS A 136 -11.94 13.91 -5.37
C LYS A 136 -11.17 14.72 -4.32
N ASN A 137 -9.98 15.24 -4.65
CA ASN A 137 -9.10 15.95 -3.72
C ASN A 137 -8.73 15.15 -2.46
N ILE A 138 -8.63 13.83 -2.57
CA ILE A 138 -8.21 12.95 -1.47
C ILE A 138 -6.68 12.79 -1.53
N PRO A 139 -5.96 13.02 -0.42
CA PRO A 139 -4.52 12.75 -0.35
C PRO A 139 -4.20 11.29 -0.72
N ILE A 140 -3.16 11.10 -1.52
CA ILE A 140 -2.74 9.76 -1.96
C ILE A 140 -1.22 9.62 -1.92
N ILE A 141 -0.75 8.45 -1.48
CA ILE A 141 0.63 7.99 -1.62
C ILE A 141 0.66 6.68 -2.40
N SER A 142 1.55 6.57 -3.37
CA SER A 142 1.62 5.40 -4.25
C SER A 142 2.96 4.68 -4.11
N SER A 143 2.91 3.36 -3.91
CA SER A 143 4.11 2.51 -3.96
C SER A 143 4.56 2.31 -5.40
N MET A 144 5.84 2.55 -5.66
CA MET A 144 6.46 2.14 -6.92
C MET A 144 7.03 0.72 -6.79
N GLY A 145 7.76 0.25 -7.80
CA GLY A 145 8.26 -1.13 -7.85
C GLY A 145 9.28 -1.44 -6.74
N THR A 146 8.99 -2.46 -5.93
CA THR A 146 9.86 -2.99 -4.87
C THR A 146 10.51 -4.33 -5.25
N GLY A 147 10.13 -4.91 -6.39
CA GLY A 147 10.70 -6.17 -6.88
C GLY A 147 12.09 -6.04 -7.47
N ASN A 148 12.82 -7.16 -7.51
CA ASN A 148 14.20 -7.27 -8.02
C ASN A 148 15.21 -6.37 -7.28
N LYS A 149 15.01 -6.16 -5.98
CA LYS A 149 15.81 -5.27 -5.11
C LYS A 149 16.16 -5.95 -3.81
N LEU A 150 17.32 -5.60 -3.24
CA LEU A 150 17.86 -6.15 -2.00
C LEU A 150 18.20 -5.10 -0.95
N ASN A 151 18.25 -3.84 -1.33
CA ASN A 151 18.65 -2.78 -0.40
C ASN A 151 17.45 -1.92 0.04
N PRO A 152 16.86 -2.17 1.23
CA PRO A 152 15.74 -1.38 1.73
C PRO A 152 16.14 0.05 2.10
N THR A 153 17.43 0.34 2.36
CA THR A 153 17.90 1.69 2.71
C THR A 153 17.96 2.64 1.52
N MET A 154 17.77 2.13 0.29
CA MET A 154 17.67 2.93 -0.93
C MET A 154 16.21 3.32 -1.26
N LEU A 155 15.26 3.00 -0.38
CA LEU A 155 13.89 3.48 -0.50
C LEU A 155 13.79 4.95 -0.11
N GLU A 156 13.05 5.73 -0.89
CA GLU A 156 12.81 7.16 -0.68
C GLU A 156 11.36 7.53 -0.88
N VAL A 157 10.95 8.59 -0.20
CA VAL A 157 9.71 9.32 -0.47
C VAL A 157 10.03 10.53 -1.33
N ASN A 158 9.34 10.69 -2.43
CA ASN A 158 9.52 11.87 -3.29
C ASN A 158 8.28 12.15 -4.16
N ASP A 159 8.29 13.27 -4.87
CA ASP A 159 7.35 13.48 -5.98
C ASP A 159 7.73 12.58 -7.16
N ILE A 160 6.73 12.07 -7.88
CA ILE A 160 6.94 11.17 -9.05
C ILE A 160 7.89 11.78 -10.10
N ASN A 161 7.91 13.10 -10.26
CA ASN A 161 8.77 13.79 -11.23
C ASN A 161 10.25 13.78 -10.81
N LYS A 162 10.54 13.58 -9.53
CA LYS A 162 11.89 13.53 -8.99
C LYS A 162 12.44 12.10 -8.85
N THR A 163 11.65 11.10 -9.26
CA THR A 163 12.08 9.70 -9.20
C THR A 163 13.11 9.38 -10.29
N SER A 164 14.02 8.47 -9.98
CA SER A 164 15.04 7.96 -10.91
C SER A 164 15.02 6.43 -10.94
N VAL A 165 15.74 5.80 -11.86
CA VAL A 165 16.04 4.38 -11.93
C VAL A 165 14.81 3.45 -12.04
N CYS A 166 13.77 3.62 -11.23
CA CYS A 166 12.62 2.71 -11.15
C CYS A 166 11.81 2.64 -12.46
N PRO A 167 11.72 1.45 -13.11
CA PRO A 167 10.98 1.31 -14.37
C PRO A 167 9.49 1.65 -14.25
N LEU A 168 8.83 1.19 -13.15
CA LEU A 168 7.42 1.49 -12.91
C LEU A 168 7.19 2.99 -12.74
N ALA A 169 8.03 3.68 -11.97
CA ALA A 169 7.92 5.12 -11.78
C ALA A 169 8.06 5.88 -13.12
N ARG A 170 8.93 5.40 -14.03
CA ARG A 170 9.09 5.98 -15.37
C ARG A 170 7.80 5.88 -16.18
N VAL A 171 7.12 4.74 -16.16
CA VAL A 171 5.85 4.53 -16.86
C VAL A 171 4.76 5.40 -16.26
N ILE A 172 4.58 5.36 -14.92
CA ILE A 172 3.57 6.15 -14.21
C ILE A 172 3.76 7.64 -14.48
N ARG A 173 4.99 8.16 -14.36
CA ARG A 173 5.30 9.57 -14.62
C ARG A 173 4.90 10.01 -16.03
N LYS A 174 5.20 9.18 -17.06
CA LYS A 174 4.82 9.46 -18.44
C LYS A 174 3.30 9.56 -18.60
N GLU A 175 2.59 8.57 -18.07
CA GLU A 175 1.12 8.51 -18.19
C GLU A 175 0.41 9.60 -17.39
N LEU A 176 0.92 9.96 -16.21
CA LEU A 176 0.37 11.07 -15.42
C LEU A 176 0.54 12.42 -16.13
N LYS A 177 1.66 12.62 -16.84
CA LYS A 177 1.86 13.81 -17.68
C LYS A 177 0.79 13.90 -18.77
N ASN A 178 0.47 12.77 -19.43
CA ASN A 178 -0.59 12.70 -20.45
C ASN A 178 -1.98 13.01 -19.87
N ARG A 179 -2.20 12.68 -18.59
CA ARG A 179 -3.45 12.95 -17.85
C ARG A 179 -3.49 14.34 -17.19
N GLY A 180 -2.46 15.17 -17.36
CA GLY A 180 -2.38 16.51 -16.74
C GLY A 180 -2.13 16.51 -15.22
N ILE A 181 -1.78 15.36 -14.63
CA ILE A 181 -1.50 15.21 -13.21
C ILE A 181 -0.03 15.57 -12.95
N LYS A 182 0.19 16.68 -12.24
CA LYS A 182 1.52 17.29 -12.07
C LYS A 182 2.29 16.77 -10.87
N LYS A 183 1.62 16.25 -9.83
CA LYS A 183 2.26 15.85 -8.56
C LYS A 183 1.65 14.55 -8.04
N LEU A 184 2.51 13.66 -7.55
CA LEU A 184 2.12 12.45 -6.84
C LEU A 184 3.21 12.10 -5.83
N LYS A 185 2.86 11.98 -4.54
CA LYS A 185 3.77 11.45 -3.51
C LYS A 185 3.94 9.95 -3.75
N VAL A 186 5.18 9.50 -3.81
CA VAL A 186 5.50 8.07 -4.05
C VAL A 186 6.59 7.58 -3.12
N VAL A 187 6.54 6.28 -2.81
CA VAL A 187 7.68 5.53 -2.26
C VAL A 187 8.31 4.74 -3.40
N TYR A 188 9.60 4.93 -3.62
CA TYR A 188 10.35 4.23 -4.67
C TYR A 188 11.78 3.92 -4.20
N SER A 189 12.47 3.05 -4.90
CA SER A 189 13.87 2.75 -4.60
C SER A 189 14.78 3.27 -5.69
N LYS A 190 15.93 3.82 -5.30
CA LYS A 190 17.05 4.20 -6.18
C LYS A 190 17.93 3.02 -6.59
N GLU A 191 17.71 1.86 -6.04
CA GLU A 191 18.47 0.66 -6.39
C GLU A 191 18.15 0.25 -7.83
N GLU A 192 19.21 -0.06 -8.61
CA GLU A 192 19.06 -0.67 -9.92
C GLU A 192 18.44 -2.06 -9.78
N PRO A 193 17.35 -2.36 -10.51
CA PRO A 193 16.73 -3.68 -10.43
C PRO A 193 17.70 -4.77 -10.88
N LYS A 194 17.89 -5.79 -10.05
CA LYS A 194 18.67 -6.98 -10.43
C LYS A 194 17.97 -7.75 -11.54
N LYS A 195 18.75 -8.28 -12.44
CA LYS A 195 18.21 -9.25 -13.42
C LYS A 195 17.89 -10.54 -12.66
N PRO A 196 16.64 -11.04 -12.72
CA PRO A 196 16.32 -12.33 -12.10
C PRO A 196 17.13 -13.44 -12.79
N GLU A 197 17.60 -14.39 -12.01
CA GLU A 197 18.15 -15.62 -12.55
C GLU A 197 17.01 -16.43 -13.17
N ASN A 198 17.27 -17.01 -14.36
CA ASN A 198 16.32 -17.92 -14.98
C ASN A 198 16.28 -19.21 -14.15
N LEU A 199 15.16 -19.46 -13.49
CA LEU A 199 14.93 -20.77 -12.87
C LEU A 199 14.70 -21.80 -13.99
N GLU A 200 15.55 -22.82 -14.05
CA GLU A 200 15.39 -23.95 -14.96
C GLU A 200 13.99 -24.57 -14.76
N GLY A 201 13.24 -24.71 -15.85
CA GLY A 201 11.89 -25.30 -15.84
C GLY A 201 10.72 -24.33 -15.86
N SER A 202 10.91 -23.03 -15.81
CA SER A 202 9.82 -22.06 -16.00
C SER A 202 9.38 -22.04 -17.47
N ARG A 203 8.27 -22.72 -17.78
CA ARG A 203 7.68 -22.76 -19.15
C ARG A 203 7.05 -21.44 -19.60
N GLU A 204 6.95 -20.44 -18.75
CA GLU A 204 6.34 -19.16 -19.08
C GLU A 204 7.38 -18.06 -19.30
N LYS A 205 7.29 -17.41 -20.47
CA LYS A 205 8.02 -16.17 -20.82
C LYS A 205 7.59 -14.94 -19.98
N LYS A 206 6.88 -15.11 -18.86
CA LYS A 206 6.61 -14.03 -17.93
C LYS A 206 7.91 -13.69 -17.23
N VAL A 207 8.33 -12.44 -17.34
CA VAL A 207 9.45 -11.89 -16.55
C VAL A 207 9.08 -12.06 -15.09
N ASN A 208 9.59 -13.12 -14.45
CA ASN A 208 9.37 -13.36 -13.04
C ASN A 208 10.06 -12.24 -12.25
N VAL A 209 9.27 -11.45 -11.56
CA VAL A 209 9.79 -10.40 -10.66
C VAL A 209 10.17 -11.06 -9.36
N GLY A 210 11.46 -11.11 -9.06
CA GLY A 210 11.96 -11.57 -7.77
C GLY A 210 11.55 -10.62 -6.64
N SER A 211 11.33 -11.15 -5.45
CA SER A 211 11.02 -10.34 -4.28
C SER A 211 11.58 -11.00 -3.02
N ILE A 212 11.84 -10.17 -2.00
CA ILE A 212 12.38 -10.59 -0.71
C ILE A 212 11.59 -9.92 0.41
N SER A 213 11.67 -10.47 1.64
CA SER A 213 10.82 -10.07 2.75
C SER A 213 10.95 -8.59 3.16
N PHE A 214 12.18 -8.05 3.16
CA PHE A 214 12.48 -6.77 3.82
C PHE A 214 12.36 -5.54 2.91
N VAL A 215 12.37 -5.64 1.57
CA VAL A 215 12.22 -4.46 0.70
C VAL A 215 10.77 -4.00 0.60
N PRO A 216 9.80 -4.85 0.23
CA PRO A 216 8.40 -4.44 0.19
C PRO A 216 7.85 -4.10 1.57
N SER A 217 8.26 -4.80 2.63
CA SER A 217 7.82 -4.50 4.00
C SER A 217 8.28 -3.12 4.46
N THR A 218 9.55 -2.78 4.23
CA THR A 218 10.08 -1.44 4.55
C THR A 218 9.36 -0.36 3.75
N ALA A 219 9.06 -0.58 2.46
CA ALA A 219 8.26 0.35 1.67
C ALA A 219 6.87 0.57 2.29
N GLY A 220 6.22 -0.49 2.79
CA GLY A 220 4.94 -0.41 3.50
C GLY A 220 5.03 0.41 4.79
N LEU A 221 6.06 0.20 5.59
CA LEU A 221 6.30 0.97 6.81
C LEU A 221 6.58 2.46 6.53
N ILE A 222 7.34 2.78 5.49
CA ILE A 222 7.57 4.16 5.04
C ILE A 222 6.26 4.81 4.59
N ILE A 223 5.41 4.11 3.82
CA ILE A 223 4.10 4.60 3.41
C ILE A 223 3.25 4.94 4.64
N ALA A 224 3.16 4.04 5.61
CA ALA A 224 2.41 4.29 6.84
C ALA A 224 2.93 5.52 7.59
N SER A 225 4.24 5.66 7.70
CA SER A 225 4.88 6.82 8.34
C SER A 225 4.49 8.14 7.67
N GLU A 226 4.47 8.19 6.34
CA GLU A 226 4.08 9.38 5.58
C GLU A 226 2.58 9.70 5.74
N VAL A 227 1.72 8.69 5.71
CA VAL A 227 0.26 8.86 5.95
C VAL A 227 0.01 9.46 7.34
N ILE A 228 0.66 8.91 8.37
CA ILE A 228 0.53 9.41 9.75
C ILE A 228 1.02 10.85 9.88
N LYS A 229 2.19 11.18 9.30
CA LYS A 229 2.72 12.55 9.30
C LYS A 229 1.79 13.52 8.60
N ASP A 230 1.26 13.17 7.43
CA ASP A 230 0.35 14.02 6.66
C ASP A 230 -0.96 14.27 7.43
N ILE A 231 -1.56 13.25 8.04
CA ILE A 231 -2.80 13.39 8.83
C ILE A 231 -2.58 14.25 10.08
N CYS A 232 -1.42 14.10 10.72
CA CYS A 232 -1.07 14.81 11.94
C CYS A 232 -0.42 16.19 11.71
N ASN A 233 -0.03 16.50 10.47
CA ASN A 233 0.77 17.69 10.11
C ASN A 233 2.13 17.75 10.87
N LEU A 234 2.86 16.62 10.90
CA LEU A 234 4.16 16.44 11.54
C LEU A 234 5.33 16.61 10.56
#